data_185cc4ba602f26356d7e78334baac56a
#
_entry.id   185cc4ba602f26356d7e78334baac56a
#
_cell.length_a   1.000
_cell.length_b   1.000
_cell.length_c   1.000
_cell.angle_alpha   90.00
_cell.angle_beta   90.00
_cell.angle_gamma   90.00
#
_symmetry.space_group_name_H-M   'P 1'
#
loop_
_entity.id
_entity.type
_entity.pdbx_description
1 polymer ?
#
loop_
_entity_poly.entity_id
_entity_poly.type
_entity_poly.pdbx_seq_one_letter_code
_entity_poly.pdbx_strand_id
1 'polypeptide(L)'
;AGCLPLIVQMPVLFALFATLRGSPFADVPYNINLKVVPQDQIAAIDPKPYKSPRHSIFITEKSHFPVIASIPNGTKLGTEESVKINLQTTNGNSYTEVLSNYENGSKFLPTWQVSKGSENLKISQEGIVTAIKPGDATVEAKIPGLAAKSGFLFIKALGQVGFYVDGSINWDIAALVGAFGLTLLLSQVLSGQGMPSNPQQSTANKITPVMITGMFLFFPLPAGVLLYMVVANIFQAFQTFLLNKEALPENLQKILDQQLLNKSEALTTSATTISEKRLPFEPNNKK
;
A
#
# COMPACT_ATOMS: atom_id res chain seq x y z
N ALA A 1 13.75 -22.54 1.43
CA ALA A 1 13.57 -22.07 0.02
C ALA A 1 12.33 -21.19 -0.17
N GLY A 2 11.43 -21.02 0.81
CA GLY A 2 10.15 -20.32 0.67
C GLY A 2 10.19 -18.79 0.53
N CYS A 3 11.25 -18.11 0.95
CA CYS A 3 11.32 -16.65 0.95
C CYS A 3 11.95 -16.04 -0.33
N LEU A 4 12.63 -16.84 -1.15
CA LEU A 4 13.34 -16.36 -2.33
C LEU A 4 12.41 -15.67 -3.35
N PRO A 5 11.25 -16.24 -3.72
CA PRO A 5 10.31 -15.57 -4.62
C PRO A 5 9.84 -14.21 -4.09
N LEU A 6 9.61 -14.11 -2.79
CA LEU A 6 9.17 -12.87 -2.14
C LEU A 6 10.23 -11.76 -2.28
N ILE A 7 11.51 -12.09 -2.06
CA ILE A 7 12.62 -11.12 -2.16
C ILE A 7 12.77 -10.60 -3.59
N VAL A 8 12.66 -11.49 -4.59
CA VAL A 8 12.73 -11.10 -6.01
C VAL A 8 11.52 -10.26 -6.42
N GLN A 9 10.36 -10.51 -5.82
CA GLN A 9 9.11 -9.82 -6.13
C GLN A 9 9.00 -8.42 -5.51
N MET A 10 9.71 -8.16 -4.40
CA MET A 10 9.64 -6.87 -3.68
C MET A 10 9.97 -5.65 -4.55
N PRO A 11 11.05 -5.63 -5.36
CA PRO A 11 11.34 -4.49 -6.24
C PRO A 11 10.21 -4.17 -7.22
N VAL A 12 9.58 -5.21 -7.80
CA VAL A 12 8.46 -5.06 -8.74
C VAL A 12 7.24 -4.48 -8.02
N LEU A 13 6.95 -4.98 -6.82
CA LEU A 13 5.84 -4.49 -5.99
C LEU A 13 6.02 -3.00 -5.64
N PHE A 14 7.22 -2.60 -5.20
CA PHE A 14 7.51 -1.21 -4.88
C PHE A 14 7.43 -0.30 -6.11
N ALA A 15 7.93 -0.74 -7.26
CA ALA A 15 7.84 0.00 -8.51
C ALA A 15 6.37 0.23 -8.93
N LEU A 16 5.54 -0.82 -8.89
CA LEU A 16 4.11 -0.72 -9.15
C LEU A 16 3.40 0.22 -8.16
N PHE A 17 3.69 0.06 -6.87
CA PHE A 17 3.12 0.91 -5.84
C PHE A 17 3.45 2.39 -6.06
N ALA A 18 4.71 2.70 -6.34
CA ALA A 18 5.16 4.07 -6.62
C ALA A 18 4.49 4.64 -7.89
N THR A 19 4.36 3.82 -8.94
CA THR A 19 3.75 4.23 -10.21
C THR A 19 2.25 4.47 -10.07
N LEU A 20 1.53 3.57 -9.39
CA LEU A 20 0.07 3.62 -9.30
C LEU A 20 -0.45 4.64 -8.28
N ARG A 21 0.39 5.10 -7.33
CA ARG A 21 0.02 6.15 -6.36
C ARG A 21 0.24 7.57 -6.85
N GLY A 22 0.88 7.74 -7.98
CA GLY A 22 1.16 9.05 -8.57
C GLY A 22 0.47 9.25 -9.91
N SER A 23 0.61 10.47 -10.48
CA SER A 23 0.26 10.72 -11.87
C SER A 23 1.12 9.81 -12.78
N PRO A 24 0.53 9.17 -13.81
CA PRO A 24 -0.81 9.43 -14.35
C PRO A 24 -1.98 8.66 -13.71
N PHE A 25 -1.74 7.65 -12.88
CA PHE A 25 -2.77 6.67 -12.47
C PHE A 25 -3.57 7.09 -11.23
N ALA A 26 -3.11 8.05 -10.46
CA ALA A 26 -3.81 8.62 -9.33
C ALA A 26 -3.86 10.14 -9.39
N ASP A 27 -4.84 10.72 -8.71
CA ASP A 27 -4.87 12.15 -8.47
C ASP A 27 -3.69 12.54 -7.55
N VAL A 28 -3.13 13.71 -7.78
CA VAL A 28 -1.97 14.22 -7.02
C VAL A 28 -2.43 15.27 -6.02
N PRO A 29 -2.41 14.96 -4.71
CA PRO A 29 -2.75 15.91 -3.66
C PRO A 29 -1.53 16.75 -3.26
N TYR A 30 -1.71 18.06 -3.12
CA TYR A 30 -0.81 18.98 -2.47
C TYR A 30 -1.41 19.38 -1.13
N ASN A 31 -0.93 18.82 -0.03
CA ASN A 31 -1.36 19.15 1.32
C ASN A 31 -0.49 20.30 1.87
N ILE A 32 -1.10 21.43 2.12
CA ILE A 32 -0.42 22.66 2.55
C ILE A 32 -0.95 23.01 3.95
N ASN A 33 -0.07 22.91 4.93
CA ASN A 33 -0.40 23.27 6.31
C ASN A 33 -0.22 24.79 6.48
N LEU A 34 -1.29 25.45 6.89
CA LEU A 34 -1.35 26.88 7.15
C LEU A 34 -1.62 27.12 8.63
N LYS A 35 -1.07 28.19 9.16
CA LYS A 35 -1.32 28.64 10.52
C LYS A 35 -1.85 30.06 10.50
N VAL A 36 -3.08 30.23 10.97
CA VAL A 36 -3.66 31.55 11.17
C VAL A 36 -3.29 32.05 12.56
N VAL A 37 -2.74 33.24 12.64
CA VAL A 37 -2.36 33.91 13.89
C VAL A 37 -3.15 35.21 14.07
N PRO A 38 -3.32 35.69 15.29
CA PRO A 38 -3.90 37.01 15.53
C PRO A 38 -3.11 38.10 14.79
N GLN A 39 -3.79 39.15 14.32
CA GLN A 39 -3.22 40.20 13.49
C GLN A 39 -2.07 40.98 14.17
N ASP A 40 -2.13 41.08 15.49
CA ASP A 40 -1.09 41.73 16.31
C ASP A 40 0.23 40.96 16.35
N GLN A 41 0.17 39.62 16.10
CA GLN A 41 1.37 38.77 16.13
C GLN A 41 2.03 38.62 14.75
N ILE A 42 1.39 39.03 13.68
CA ILE A 42 1.92 38.83 12.32
C ILE A 42 3.15 39.69 12.04
N ALA A 43 3.23 40.90 12.61
CA ALA A 43 4.36 41.81 12.43
C ALA A 43 5.69 41.28 12.98
N ALA A 44 5.65 40.31 13.89
CA ALA A 44 6.81 39.65 14.47
C ALA A 44 7.29 38.41 13.65
N ILE A 45 6.58 38.08 12.58
CA ILE A 45 6.87 36.87 11.79
C ILE A 45 7.64 37.21 10.54
N ASP A 46 8.85 36.67 10.44
CA ASP A 46 9.63 36.74 9.20
C ASP A 46 9.00 35.86 8.13
N PRO A 47 8.51 36.40 7.00
CA PRO A 47 7.82 35.60 5.97
C PRO A 47 8.85 34.76 5.22
N LYS A 48 8.78 33.43 5.43
CA LYS A 48 9.60 32.46 4.68
C LYS A 48 8.80 31.89 3.53
N PRO A 49 9.19 32.06 2.27
CA PRO A 49 8.50 31.46 1.13
C PRO A 49 8.35 29.95 1.29
N TYR A 50 7.15 29.45 1.04
CA TYR A 50 6.87 28.03 1.06
C TYR A 50 6.91 27.45 -0.35
N LYS A 51 7.50 26.27 -0.50
CA LYS A 51 7.46 25.44 -1.71
C LYS A 51 7.20 24.00 -1.31
N SER A 52 6.20 23.38 -1.93
CA SER A 52 5.92 21.96 -1.75
C SER A 52 6.97 21.06 -2.40
N PRO A 53 7.02 19.76 -2.08
CA PRO A 53 7.67 18.77 -2.94
C PRO A 53 7.13 18.86 -4.36
N ARG A 54 7.98 18.55 -5.33
CA ARG A 54 7.59 18.51 -6.75
C ARG A 54 6.90 17.18 -7.07
N HIS A 55 5.81 17.25 -7.82
CA HIS A 55 5.17 16.09 -8.40
C HIS A 55 5.14 16.20 -9.92
N SER A 56 5.41 15.11 -10.62
CA SER A 56 5.32 15.06 -12.07
C SER A 56 3.86 14.85 -12.47
N ILE A 57 3.26 15.79 -13.18
CA ILE A 57 1.87 15.75 -13.62
C ILE A 57 1.84 15.43 -15.11
N PHE A 58 1.20 14.33 -15.47
CA PHE A 58 1.00 13.93 -16.86
C PHE A 58 -0.28 14.56 -17.39
N ILE A 59 -0.15 15.32 -18.50
CA ILE A 59 -1.27 15.93 -19.22
C ILE A 59 -1.61 15.10 -20.46
N THR A 60 -0.60 14.48 -21.07
CA THR A 60 -0.73 13.50 -22.15
C THR A 60 0.20 12.33 -21.88
N GLU A 61 0.09 11.25 -22.66
CA GLU A 61 1.02 10.11 -22.57
C GLU A 61 2.50 10.49 -22.73
N LYS A 62 2.77 11.58 -23.49
CA LYS A 62 4.11 12.04 -23.85
C LYS A 62 4.54 13.31 -23.14
N SER A 63 3.60 14.03 -22.52
CA SER A 63 3.86 15.34 -21.92
C SER A 63 3.56 15.34 -20.43
N HIS A 64 4.58 15.61 -19.63
CA HIS A 64 4.46 15.76 -18.19
C HIS A 64 5.29 16.94 -17.70
N PHE A 65 4.87 17.57 -16.62
CA PHE A 65 5.52 18.71 -16.03
C PHE A 65 5.74 18.50 -14.53
N PRO A 66 6.92 18.84 -14.02
CA PRO A 66 7.14 18.90 -12.59
C PRO A 66 6.45 20.15 -12.04
N VAL A 67 5.42 19.97 -11.21
CA VAL A 67 4.62 21.05 -10.61
C VAL A 67 4.91 21.12 -9.12
N ILE A 68 4.95 22.35 -8.60
CA ILE A 68 5.07 22.66 -7.18
C ILE A 68 3.98 23.65 -6.77
N ALA A 69 3.54 23.54 -5.53
CA ALA A 69 2.73 24.59 -4.90
C ALA A 69 3.66 25.56 -4.18
N SER A 70 3.44 26.86 -4.35
CA SER A 70 4.26 27.90 -3.72
C SER A 70 3.39 29.00 -3.10
N ILE A 71 3.86 29.54 -1.98
CA ILE A 71 3.26 30.70 -1.30
C ILE A 71 4.40 31.68 -1.00
N PRO A 72 4.44 32.83 -1.66
CA PRO A 72 5.54 33.79 -1.50
C PRO A 72 5.71 34.28 -0.06
N ASN A 73 4.61 34.55 0.63
CA ASN A 73 4.60 35.09 1.99
C ASN A 73 4.63 33.99 3.08
N GLY A 74 4.81 32.70 2.67
CA GLY A 74 4.87 31.59 3.61
C GLY A 74 3.49 31.09 4.05
N THR A 75 3.51 30.24 5.08
CA THR A 75 2.33 29.48 5.53
C THR A 75 1.66 30.07 6.78
N LYS A 76 2.12 31.22 7.28
CA LYS A 76 1.53 31.92 8.43
C LYS A 76 0.76 33.13 7.92
N LEU A 77 -0.48 33.25 8.30
CA LEU A 77 -1.44 34.27 7.85
C LEU A 77 -2.02 34.99 9.05
N GLY A 78 -2.19 36.31 8.94
CA GLY A 78 -3.00 37.08 9.90
C GLY A 78 -4.47 36.86 9.70
N THR A 79 -5.25 37.08 10.74
CA THR A 79 -6.71 37.07 10.64
C THR A 79 -7.16 38.08 9.58
N GLU A 80 -8.13 37.71 8.73
CA GLU A 80 -8.64 38.49 7.57
C GLU A 80 -7.68 38.65 6.39
N GLU A 81 -6.44 38.12 6.49
CA GLU A 81 -5.48 38.12 5.38
C GLU A 81 -5.88 37.11 4.31
N SER A 82 -5.64 37.47 3.06
CA SER A 82 -5.82 36.58 1.91
C SER A 82 -4.52 36.35 1.19
N VAL A 83 -4.24 35.08 0.85
CA VAL A 83 -3.05 34.69 0.08
C VAL A 83 -3.43 33.73 -1.03
N LYS A 84 -2.78 33.86 -2.18
CA LYS A 84 -2.92 32.93 -3.29
C LYS A 84 -1.88 31.84 -3.21
N ILE A 85 -2.33 30.58 -3.26
CA ILE A 85 -1.46 29.44 -3.46
C ILE A 85 -1.23 29.28 -4.97
N ASN A 86 0.01 29.44 -5.39
CA ASN A 86 0.40 29.33 -6.80
C ASN A 86 0.85 27.92 -7.11
N LEU A 87 0.18 27.25 -8.06
CA LEU A 87 0.71 26.05 -8.70
C LEU A 87 1.55 26.48 -9.91
N GLN A 88 2.80 26.07 -9.93
CA GLN A 88 3.75 26.46 -10.97
C GLN A 88 4.69 25.32 -11.33
N THR A 89 5.17 25.33 -12.57
CA THR A 89 6.21 24.42 -13.00
C THR A 89 7.55 24.82 -12.36
N THR A 90 8.53 23.95 -12.37
CA THR A 90 9.89 24.28 -11.87
C THR A 90 10.56 25.39 -12.65
N ASN A 91 10.10 25.68 -13.87
CA ASN A 91 10.59 26.80 -14.70
C ASN A 91 9.90 28.13 -14.36
N GLY A 92 8.99 28.16 -13.39
CA GLY A 92 8.30 29.36 -12.94
C GLY A 92 6.99 29.68 -13.68
N ASN A 93 6.66 28.98 -14.74
CA ASN A 93 5.40 29.18 -15.48
C ASN A 93 4.20 28.76 -14.65
N SER A 94 3.11 29.53 -14.71
CA SER A 94 1.86 29.16 -14.06
C SER A 94 1.34 27.81 -14.60
N TYR A 95 0.91 26.92 -13.71
CA TYR A 95 0.34 25.63 -14.12
C TYR A 95 -0.90 25.81 -14.99
N THR A 96 -1.77 26.76 -14.68
CA THR A 96 -2.96 27.07 -15.48
C THR A 96 -2.60 27.60 -16.89
N GLU A 97 -1.53 28.37 -17.03
CA GLU A 97 -1.02 28.83 -18.31
C GLU A 97 -0.47 27.67 -19.15
N VAL A 98 0.25 26.73 -18.52
CA VAL A 98 0.70 25.51 -19.21
C VAL A 98 -0.49 24.69 -19.69
N LEU A 99 -1.54 24.55 -18.89
CA LEU A 99 -2.74 23.80 -19.28
C LEU A 99 -3.46 24.42 -20.48
N SER A 100 -3.46 25.76 -20.63
CA SER A 100 -4.15 26.43 -21.76
C SER A 100 -3.57 26.06 -23.12
N ASN A 101 -2.33 25.56 -23.17
CA ASN A 101 -1.69 25.09 -24.41
C ASN A 101 -2.14 23.68 -24.84
N TYR A 102 -3.00 23.02 -24.06
CA TYR A 102 -3.50 21.67 -24.35
C TYR A 102 -5.01 21.69 -24.53
N GLU A 103 -5.52 21.06 -25.57
CA GLU A 103 -6.96 20.96 -25.90
C GLU A 103 -7.81 20.44 -24.74
N ASN A 104 -7.30 19.46 -24.00
CA ASN A 104 -7.97 18.88 -22.83
C ASN A 104 -7.44 19.40 -21.49
N GLY A 105 -6.70 20.50 -21.46
CA GLY A 105 -6.05 21.02 -20.26
C GLY A 105 -7.01 21.34 -19.12
N SER A 106 -8.25 21.75 -19.43
CA SER A 106 -9.28 22.03 -18.43
C SER A 106 -9.63 20.84 -17.53
N LYS A 107 -9.40 19.60 -17.99
CA LYS A 107 -9.62 18.36 -17.17
C LYS A 107 -8.64 18.21 -16.04
N PHE A 108 -7.50 18.91 -16.10
CA PHE A 108 -6.42 18.85 -15.12
C PHE A 108 -6.37 20.05 -14.19
N LEU A 109 -7.40 20.90 -14.23
CA LEU A 109 -7.51 22.00 -13.28
C LEU A 109 -7.59 21.46 -11.84
N PRO A 110 -6.87 22.07 -10.90
CA PRO A 110 -6.87 21.66 -9.50
C PRO A 110 -8.24 21.88 -8.87
N THR A 111 -8.67 20.95 -8.04
CA THR A 111 -9.78 21.15 -7.12
C THR A 111 -9.22 21.53 -5.76
N TRP A 112 -9.83 22.51 -5.11
CA TRP A 112 -9.36 23.06 -3.85
C TRP A 112 -10.35 22.78 -2.74
N GLN A 113 -9.85 22.28 -1.61
CA GLN A 113 -10.67 22.07 -0.41
C GLN A 113 -9.87 22.29 0.87
N VAL A 114 -10.56 22.57 1.96
CA VAL A 114 -9.98 22.60 3.30
C VAL A 114 -10.15 21.20 3.89
N SER A 115 -9.05 20.50 4.10
CA SER A 115 -9.08 19.14 4.66
C SER A 115 -9.11 19.12 6.19
N LYS A 116 -8.58 20.18 6.84
CA LYS A 116 -8.62 20.36 8.31
C LYS A 116 -8.75 21.83 8.64
N GLY A 117 -9.47 22.15 9.73
CA GLY A 117 -9.60 23.53 10.23
C GLY A 117 -10.42 24.43 9.31
N SER A 118 -11.55 23.93 8.80
CA SER A 118 -12.46 24.69 7.93
C SER A 118 -13.13 25.87 8.62
N GLU A 119 -13.11 25.91 9.95
CA GLU A 119 -13.53 27.05 10.75
C GLU A 119 -12.51 28.20 10.76
N ASN A 120 -11.22 27.91 10.46
CA ASN A 120 -10.12 28.86 10.55
C ASN A 120 -9.83 29.56 9.23
N LEU A 121 -10.19 28.95 8.09
CA LEU A 121 -9.97 29.55 6.77
C LEU A 121 -10.99 29.06 5.73
N LYS A 122 -11.13 29.84 4.64
CA LYS A 122 -11.85 29.48 3.41
C LYS A 122 -10.89 29.45 2.24
N ILE A 123 -11.24 28.67 1.21
CA ILE A 123 -10.50 28.63 -0.05
C ILE A 123 -11.44 28.79 -1.23
N SER A 124 -11.02 29.54 -2.24
CA SER A 124 -11.73 29.67 -3.52
C SER A 124 -11.22 28.63 -4.53
N GLN A 125 -11.96 28.45 -5.63
CA GLN A 125 -11.55 27.55 -6.73
C GLN A 125 -10.32 28.04 -7.48
N GLU A 126 -9.93 29.30 -7.31
CA GLU A 126 -8.70 29.89 -7.87
C GLU A 126 -7.48 29.72 -6.95
N GLY A 127 -7.66 29.02 -5.81
CA GLY A 127 -6.58 28.79 -4.84
C GLY A 127 -6.28 30.01 -3.94
N ILE A 128 -7.25 30.92 -3.76
CA ILE A 128 -7.13 32.03 -2.82
C ILE A 128 -7.66 31.56 -1.46
N VAL A 129 -6.78 31.58 -0.48
CA VAL A 129 -7.06 31.27 0.92
C VAL A 129 -7.36 32.56 1.65
N THR A 130 -8.44 32.62 2.41
CA THR A 130 -8.80 33.71 3.30
C THR A 130 -8.85 33.21 4.74
N ALA A 131 -8.05 33.80 5.60
CA ALA A 131 -7.98 33.47 7.02
C ALA A 131 -9.19 34.09 7.78
N ILE A 132 -9.83 33.30 8.67
CA ILE A 132 -11.03 33.71 9.39
C ILE A 132 -10.75 33.79 10.90
N LYS A 133 -10.22 32.72 11.47
CA LYS A 133 -9.95 32.60 12.91
C LYS A 133 -8.57 32.03 13.16
N PRO A 134 -7.90 32.45 14.24
CA PRO A 134 -6.60 31.87 14.61
C PRO A 134 -6.72 30.36 14.84
N GLY A 135 -5.75 29.60 14.33
CA GLY A 135 -5.67 28.16 14.45
C GLY A 135 -4.89 27.51 13.30
N ASP A 136 -4.69 26.21 13.42
CA ASP A 136 -4.04 25.43 12.37
C ASP A 136 -5.09 24.95 11.36
N ALA A 137 -4.74 24.97 10.08
CA ALA A 137 -5.59 24.47 9.01
C ALA A 137 -4.75 23.81 7.90
N THR A 138 -5.35 22.90 7.15
CA THR A 138 -4.71 22.25 6.00
C THR A 138 -5.58 22.43 4.78
N VAL A 139 -4.99 23.01 3.74
CA VAL A 139 -5.58 23.12 2.41
C VAL A 139 -5.04 22.00 1.53
N GLU A 140 -5.92 21.37 0.80
CA GLU A 140 -5.59 20.39 -0.21
C GLU A 140 -5.91 20.93 -1.61
N ALA A 141 -4.88 20.95 -2.48
CA ALA A 141 -5.06 21.12 -3.90
C ALA A 141 -4.90 19.75 -4.59
N LYS A 142 -5.94 19.27 -5.23
CA LYS A 142 -5.95 17.95 -5.87
C LYS A 142 -5.96 18.10 -7.38
N ILE A 143 -4.89 17.67 -8.04
CA ILE A 143 -4.78 17.65 -9.51
C ILE A 143 -5.18 16.28 -10.01
N PRO A 144 -6.18 16.18 -10.93
CA PRO A 144 -6.59 14.90 -11.50
C PRO A 144 -5.46 14.22 -12.28
N GLY A 145 -5.32 12.90 -12.10
CA GLY A 145 -4.38 12.10 -12.90
C GLY A 145 -4.95 11.76 -14.28
N LEU A 146 -4.10 11.71 -15.30
CA LEU A 146 -4.49 11.40 -16.69
C LEU A 146 -5.29 10.09 -16.82
N ALA A 147 -4.87 9.05 -16.11
CA ALA A 147 -5.46 7.73 -16.08
C ALA A 147 -6.06 7.37 -14.70
N ALA A 148 -6.36 8.38 -13.86
CA ALA A 148 -6.88 8.15 -12.52
C ALA A 148 -8.23 7.42 -12.50
N LYS A 149 -9.00 7.51 -13.58
CA LYS A 149 -10.27 6.80 -13.79
C LYS A 149 -10.15 5.61 -14.75
N SER A 150 -8.92 5.25 -15.15
CA SER A 150 -8.69 4.10 -16.04
C SER A 150 -8.75 2.82 -15.25
N GLY A 151 -9.69 1.97 -15.57
CA GLY A 151 -9.92 0.68 -14.93
C GLY A 151 -9.46 -0.49 -15.79
N PHE A 152 -9.62 -1.69 -15.24
CA PHE A 152 -9.35 -2.95 -15.91
C PHE A 152 -10.35 -4.01 -15.44
N LEU A 153 -11.03 -4.69 -16.36
CA LEU A 153 -12.12 -5.64 -16.06
C LEU A 153 -13.21 -4.98 -15.17
N PHE A 154 -13.42 -5.52 -13.96
CA PHE A 154 -14.37 -5.00 -12.98
C PHE A 154 -13.82 -3.88 -12.10
N ILE A 155 -12.51 -3.58 -12.19
CA ILE A 155 -11.85 -2.54 -11.42
C ILE A 155 -12.09 -1.20 -12.09
N LYS A 156 -12.69 -0.24 -11.39
CA LYS A 156 -13.04 1.08 -11.93
C LYS A 156 -11.82 1.97 -12.17
N ALA A 157 -10.81 1.87 -11.28
CA ALA A 157 -9.59 2.64 -11.38
C ALA A 157 -8.41 1.89 -10.75
N LEU A 158 -7.34 1.68 -11.51
CA LEU A 158 -6.15 0.93 -11.05
C LEU A 158 -5.38 1.65 -9.93
N GLY A 159 -5.41 2.98 -9.92
CA GLY A 159 -4.80 3.81 -8.89
C GLY A 159 -5.68 4.01 -7.65
N GLN A 160 -6.92 3.53 -7.65
CA GLN A 160 -7.85 3.68 -6.53
C GLN A 160 -7.31 2.97 -5.29
N VAL A 161 -7.36 3.67 -4.15
CA VAL A 161 -6.77 3.24 -2.88
C VAL A 161 -7.83 3.20 -1.80
N GLY A 162 -7.80 2.16 -0.97
CA GLY A 162 -8.62 2.06 0.23
C GLY A 162 -9.92 1.28 0.03
N PHE A 163 -10.21 0.41 1.00
CA PHE A 163 -11.43 -0.39 1.07
C PHE A 163 -12.67 0.47 1.37
N TYR A 164 -12.49 1.54 2.14
CA TYR A 164 -13.56 2.45 2.55
C TYR A 164 -13.17 3.89 2.21
N VAL A 165 -13.93 4.53 1.32
CA VAL A 165 -13.68 5.89 0.83
C VAL A 165 -15.00 6.65 0.75
N ASP A 166 -15.03 7.89 1.19
CA ASP A 166 -16.17 8.81 1.13
C ASP A 166 -17.49 8.21 1.67
N GLY A 167 -17.41 7.45 2.77
CA GLY A 167 -18.59 6.86 3.41
C GLY A 167 -19.11 5.59 2.73
N SER A 168 -18.45 5.07 1.71
CA SER A 168 -18.88 3.89 0.95
C SER A 168 -17.78 2.82 0.84
N ILE A 169 -18.21 1.56 0.66
CA ILE A 169 -17.30 0.43 0.44
C ILE A 169 -16.95 0.36 -1.05
N ASN A 170 -15.65 0.28 -1.34
CA ASN A 170 -15.13 -0.03 -2.67
C ASN A 170 -15.20 -1.54 -2.94
N TRP A 171 -16.26 -1.97 -3.59
CA TRP A 171 -16.53 -3.39 -3.84
C TRP A 171 -15.48 -4.06 -4.74
N ASP A 172 -14.89 -3.33 -5.68
CA ASP A 172 -13.78 -3.79 -6.52
C ASP A 172 -12.52 -4.10 -5.68
N ILE A 173 -12.16 -3.24 -4.73
CA ILE A 173 -11.08 -3.51 -3.78
C ILE A 173 -11.44 -4.66 -2.84
N ALA A 174 -12.69 -4.71 -2.35
CA ALA A 174 -13.17 -5.82 -1.53
C ALA A 174 -13.02 -7.17 -2.25
N ALA A 175 -13.43 -7.22 -3.52
CA ALA A 175 -13.32 -8.42 -4.35
C ALA A 175 -11.86 -8.83 -4.58
N LEU A 176 -10.95 -7.86 -4.82
CA LEU A 176 -9.52 -8.12 -4.99
C LEU A 176 -8.87 -8.65 -3.69
N VAL A 177 -9.18 -8.06 -2.54
CA VAL A 177 -8.68 -8.53 -1.25
C VAL A 177 -9.21 -9.94 -0.94
N GLY A 178 -10.49 -10.21 -1.21
CA GLY A 178 -11.08 -11.53 -1.08
C GLY A 178 -10.42 -12.58 -2.01
N ALA A 179 -10.22 -12.22 -3.27
CA ALA A 179 -9.52 -13.08 -4.25
C ALA A 179 -8.07 -13.35 -3.84
N PHE A 180 -7.37 -12.32 -3.33
CA PHE A 180 -6.02 -12.46 -2.79
C PHE A 180 -5.98 -13.44 -1.61
N GLY A 181 -6.87 -13.30 -0.63
CA GLY A 181 -6.97 -14.22 0.51
C GLY A 181 -7.25 -15.66 0.09
N LEU A 182 -8.18 -15.84 -0.87
CA LEU A 182 -8.52 -17.15 -1.41
C LEU A 182 -7.32 -17.80 -2.13
N THR A 183 -6.60 -17.04 -2.95
CA THR A 183 -5.41 -17.54 -3.67
C THR A 183 -4.25 -17.86 -2.71
N LEU A 184 -4.08 -17.11 -1.62
CA LEU A 184 -3.14 -17.46 -0.55
C LEU A 184 -3.49 -18.76 0.14
N LEU A 185 -4.76 -18.96 0.51
CA LEU A 185 -5.23 -20.22 1.12
C LEU A 185 -4.99 -21.40 0.17
N LEU A 186 -5.33 -21.23 -1.11
CA LEU A 186 -5.11 -22.27 -2.13
C LEU A 186 -3.62 -22.63 -2.25
N SER A 187 -2.75 -21.63 -2.33
CA SER A 187 -1.30 -21.84 -2.40
C SER A 187 -0.78 -22.60 -1.17
N GLN A 188 -1.29 -22.30 0.01
CA GLN A 188 -0.89 -23.02 1.24
C GLN A 188 -1.36 -24.46 1.27
N VAL A 189 -2.59 -24.72 0.85
CA VAL A 189 -3.11 -26.10 0.76
C VAL A 189 -2.25 -26.92 -0.21
N LEU A 190 -1.91 -26.34 -1.37
CA LEU A 190 -1.08 -27.02 -2.37
C LEU A 190 0.35 -27.25 -1.86
N SER A 191 0.94 -26.29 -1.16
CA SER A 191 2.30 -26.40 -0.61
C SER A 191 2.39 -27.31 0.62
N GLY A 192 1.30 -27.49 1.36
CA GLY A 192 1.22 -28.34 2.56
C GLY A 192 1.01 -29.82 2.28
N GLN A 193 0.70 -30.21 1.05
CA GLN A 193 0.53 -31.60 0.65
C GLN A 193 1.90 -32.28 0.55
N GLY A 194 2.36 -32.91 1.63
CA GLY A 194 3.59 -33.70 1.64
C GLY A 194 4.61 -33.40 2.74
N MET A 195 4.40 -32.42 3.58
CA MET A 195 5.26 -32.16 4.74
C MET A 195 4.64 -32.63 6.05
N PRO A 196 5.38 -33.43 6.88
CA PRO A 196 4.95 -33.74 8.24
C PRO A 196 4.87 -32.42 9.03
N SER A 197 3.67 -31.96 9.33
CA SER A 197 3.44 -30.72 10.05
C SER A 197 3.56 -30.89 11.56
N ASN A 198 4.47 -30.16 12.19
CA ASN A 198 4.39 -29.91 13.62
C ASN A 198 3.05 -29.20 13.93
N PRO A 199 2.34 -29.56 15.03
CA PRO A 199 1.05 -28.93 15.39
C PRO A 199 1.11 -27.41 15.44
N GLN A 200 2.23 -26.84 15.87
CA GLN A 200 2.47 -25.42 15.95
C GLN A 200 2.58 -24.75 14.57
N GLN A 201 3.17 -25.45 13.60
CA GLN A 201 3.34 -24.96 12.23
C GLN A 201 2.01 -25.07 11.44
N SER A 202 1.18 -26.06 11.73
CA SER A 202 -0.13 -26.20 11.10
C SER A 202 -1.10 -25.08 11.49
N THR A 203 -1.04 -24.62 12.74
CA THR A 203 -1.86 -23.51 13.23
C THR A 203 -1.40 -22.19 12.63
N ALA A 204 -0.09 -21.92 12.62
CA ALA A 204 0.47 -20.73 12.00
C ALA A 204 0.11 -20.64 10.50
N ASN A 205 0.20 -21.76 9.77
CA ASN A 205 -0.15 -21.82 8.36
C ASN A 205 -1.62 -21.50 8.08
N LYS A 206 -2.53 -21.81 8.98
CA LYS A 206 -3.97 -21.50 8.83
C LYS A 206 -4.31 -20.05 9.16
N ILE A 207 -3.64 -19.46 10.16
CA ILE A 207 -3.93 -18.12 10.64
C ILE A 207 -3.26 -17.04 9.76
N THR A 208 -2.06 -17.30 9.26
CA THR A 208 -1.27 -16.32 8.48
C THR A 208 -2.03 -15.74 7.28
N PRO A 209 -2.70 -16.51 6.41
CA PRO A 209 -3.44 -15.93 5.27
C PRO A 209 -4.58 -15.03 5.71
N VAL A 210 -5.31 -15.43 6.74
CA VAL A 210 -6.43 -14.63 7.26
C VAL A 210 -5.93 -13.32 7.84
N MET A 211 -4.82 -13.36 8.58
CA MET A 211 -4.21 -12.17 9.17
C MET A 211 -3.66 -11.22 8.09
N ILE A 212 -2.97 -11.75 7.08
CA ILE A 212 -2.44 -10.93 5.97
C ILE A 212 -3.59 -10.32 5.14
N THR A 213 -4.61 -11.12 4.83
CA THR A 213 -5.79 -10.64 4.08
C THR A 213 -6.52 -9.55 4.87
N GLY A 214 -6.71 -9.75 6.18
CA GLY A 214 -7.31 -8.75 7.06
C GLY A 214 -6.50 -7.46 7.13
N MET A 215 -5.18 -7.55 7.15
CA MET A 215 -4.30 -6.37 7.12
C MET A 215 -4.52 -5.52 5.86
N PHE A 216 -4.76 -6.12 4.70
CA PHE A 216 -4.97 -5.39 3.45
C PHE A 216 -6.31 -4.64 3.36
N LEU A 217 -7.27 -4.92 4.23
CA LEU A 217 -8.47 -4.09 4.37
C LEU A 217 -8.14 -2.72 4.97
N PHE A 218 -7.12 -2.65 5.83
CA PHE A 218 -6.71 -1.43 6.51
C PHE A 218 -5.53 -0.73 5.82
N PHE A 219 -4.70 -1.48 5.11
CA PHE A 219 -3.54 -0.93 4.41
C PHE A 219 -3.94 -0.36 3.04
N PRO A 220 -3.70 0.94 2.79
CA PRO A 220 -4.17 1.61 1.58
C PRO A 220 -3.33 1.25 0.35
N LEU A 221 -3.55 0.07 -0.23
CA LEU A 221 -2.93 -0.36 -1.47
C LEU A 221 -3.76 0.06 -2.69
N PRO A 222 -3.11 0.48 -3.79
CA PRO A 222 -3.78 0.67 -5.08
C PRO A 222 -4.39 -0.63 -5.62
N ALA A 223 -5.54 -0.54 -6.26
CA ALA A 223 -6.25 -1.69 -6.85
C ALA A 223 -5.38 -2.47 -7.84
N GLY A 224 -4.55 -1.79 -8.63
CA GLY A 224 -3.63 -2.44 -9.56
C GLY A 224 -2.52 -3.24 -8.89
N VAL A 225 -2.06 -2.84 -7.69
CA VAL A 225 -1.13 -3.62 -6.89
C VAL A 225 -1.79 -4.88 -6.36
N LEU A 226 -3.01 -4.78 -5.85
CA LEU A 226 -3.80 -5.94 -5.41
C LEU A 226 -4.05 -6.92 -6.56
N LEU A 227 -4.42 -6.40 -7.75
CA LEU A 227 -4.57 -7.22 -8.96
C LEU A 227 -3.29 -7.97 -9.30
N TYR A 228 -2.15 -7.28 -9.31
CA TYR A 228 -0.85 -7.91 -9.55
C TYR A 228 -0.57 -9.03 -8.54
N MET A 229 -0.84 -8.80 -7.25
CA MET A 229 -0.63 -9.80 -6.21
C MET A 229 -1.54 -11.03 -6.38
N VAL A 230 -2.80 -10.84 -6.77
CA VAL A 230 -3.72 -11.95 -7.10
C VAL A 230 -3.19 -12.78 -8.26
N VAL A 231 -2.81 -12.13 -9.35
CA VAL A 231 -2.24 -12.81 -10.54
C VAL A 231 -0.95 -13.56 -10.19
N ALA A 232 -0.05 -12.91 -9.45
CA ALA A 232 1.20 -13.54 -9.00
C ALA A 232 0.94 -14.79 -8.13
N ASN A 233 -0.03 -14.73 -7.21
CA ASN A 233 -0.40 -15.88 -6.39
C ASN A 233 -1.02 -17.01 -7.20
N ILE A 234 -1.83 -16.70 -8.21
CA ILE A 234 -2.39 -17.71 -9.13
C ILE A 234 -1.24 -18.43 -9.86
N PHE A 235 -0.28 -17.67 -10.39
CA PHE A 235 0.91 -18.26 -11.03
C PHE A 235 1.71 -19.14 -10.08
N GLN A 236 1.93 -18.67 -8.86
CA GLN A 236 2.64 -19.43 -7.83
C GLN A 236 1.90 -20.73 -7.45
N ALA A 237 0.58 -20.67 -7.29
CA ALA A 237 -0.24 -21.85 -7.03
C ALA A 237 -0.17 -22.85 -8.18
N PHE A 238 -0.25 -22.38 -9.42
CA PHE A 238 -0.13 -23.21 -10.61
C PHE A 238 1.27 -23.86 -10.72
N GLN A 239 2.32 -23.08 -10.49
CA GLN A 239 3.69 -23.60 -10.47
C GLN A 239 3.87 -24.68 -9.39
N THR A 240 3.38 -24.45 -8.19
CA THR A 240 3.41 -25.42 -7.09
C THR A 240 2.64 -26.69 -7.45
N PHE A 241 1.48 -26.56 -8.08
CA PHE A 241 0.69 -27.69 -8.53
C PHE A 241 1.42 -28.53 -9.56
N LEU A 242 2.11 -27.91 -10.54
CA LEU A 242 2.92 -28.62 -11.53
C LEU A 242 4.09 -29.37 -10.86
N LEU A 243 4.83 -28.67 -9.99
CA LEU A 243 5.97 -29.26 -9.29
C LEU A 243 5.58 -30.42 -8.38
N ASN A 244 4.39 -30.37 -7.76
CA ASN A 244 3.90 -31.47 -6.94
C ASN A 244 3.49 -32.71 -7.76
N LYS A 245 3.27 -32.56 -9.07
CA LYS A 245 2.98 -33.68 -9.99
C LYS A 245 4.25 -34.30 -10.57
N GLU A 246 5.36 -33.60 -10.57
CA GLU A 246 6.64 -34.14 -11.05
C GLU A 246 7.23 -35.08 -9.98
N ALA A 247 7.64 -36.25 -10.40
CA ALA A 247 8.38 -37.17 -9.55
C ALA A 247 9.69 -36.51 -9.12
N LEU A 248 10.00 -36.57 -7.83
CA LEU A 248 11.30 -36.07 -7.33
C LEU A 248 12.45 -36.76 -8.07
N PRO A 249 13.51 -36.05 -8.49
CA PRO A 249 14.71 -36.64 -9.03
C PRO A 249 15.24 -37.72 -8.08
N GLU A 250 15.73 -38.83 -8.61
CA GLU A 250 16.17 -40.01 -7.84
C GLU A 250 17.19 -39.68 -6.73
N ASN A 251 18.07 -38.72 -6.94
CA ASN A 251 19.02 -38.25 -5.92
C ASN A 251 18.34 -37.61 -4.73
N LEU A 252 17.24 -36.84 -4.95
CA LEU A 252 16.46 -36.22 -3.88
C LEU A 252 15.54 -37.20 -3.17
N GLN A 253 14.98 -38.19 -3.88
CA GLN A 253 14.24 -39.29 -3.28
C GLN A 253 15.10 -40.07 -2.30
N LYS A 254 16.32 -40.45 -2.67
CA LYS A 254 17.25 -41.16 -1.78
C LYS A 254 17.60 -40.36 -0.52
N ILE A 255 17.78 -39.05 -0.64
CA ILE A 255 18.05 -38.18 0.52
C ILE A 255 16.81 -38.11 1.44
N LEU A 256 15.64 -37.99 0.87
CA LEU A 256 14.38 -37.95 1.64
C LEU A 256 14.12 -39.26 2.38
N ASP A 257 14.32 -40.40 1.71
CA ASP A 257 14.19 -41.73 2.30
C ASP A 257 15.17 -41.95 3.46
N GLN A 258 16.45 -41.53 3.29
CA GLN A 258 17.43 -41.54 4.36
C GLN A 258 17.06 -40.67 5.56
N GLN A 259 16.52 -39.47 5.32
CA GLN A 259 16.05 -38.59 6.39
C GLN A 259 14.83 -39.17 7.12
N LEU A 260 13.92 -39.81 6.41
CA LEU A 260 12.75 -40.48 7.00
C LEU A 260 13.18 -41.70 7.85
N LEU A 261 14.13 -42.49 7.36
CA LEU A 261 14.70 -43.64 8.11
C LEU A 261 15.38 -43.14 9.39
N ASN A 262 16.27 -42.17 9.30
CA ASN A 262 16.97 -41.61 10.47
C ASN A 262 16.00 -41.00 11.50
N LYS A 263 14.90 -40.39 11.04
CA LYS A 263 13.87 -39.83 11.92
C LYS A 263 13.04 -40.92 12.58
N SER A 264 12.73 -42.02 11.88
CA SER A 264 12.02 -43.17 12.45
C SER A 264 12.85 -43.89 13.50
N GLU A 265 14.16 -44.06 13.25
CA GLU A 265 15.11 -44.64 14.20
C GLU A 265 15.27 -43.77 15.46
N ALA A 266 15.36 -42.44 15.31
CA ALA A 266 15.41 -41.52 16.43
C ALA A 266 14.15 -41.55 17.31
N LEU A 267 12.97 -41.70 16.71
CA LEU A 267 11.70 -41.84 17.40
C LEU A 267 11.60 -43.19 18.12
N THR A 268 12.08 -44.27 17.51
CA THR A 268 12.07 -45.61 18.08
C THR A 268 13.07 -45.67 19.27
N THR A 269 14.25 -45.09 19.13
CA THR A 269 15.26 -45.04 20.21
C THR A 269 14.75 -44.19 21.38
N SER A 270 14.07 -43.06 21.12
CA SER A 270 13.47 -42.24 22.18
C SER A 270 12.33 -42.95 22.91
N ALA A 271 11.50 -43.75 22.19
CA ALA A 271 10.43 -44.53 22.80
C ALA A 271 10.97 -45.68 23.66
N THR A 272 12.05 -46.33 23.23
CA THR A 272 12.71 -47.42 24.00
C THR A 272 13.40 -46.86 25.26
N THR A 273 14.02 -45.70 25.18
CA THR A 273 14.69 -45.05 26.34
C THR A 273 13.69 -44.56 27.40
N ILE A 274 12.46 -44.23 27.01
CA ILE A 274 11.37 -43.84 27.92
C ILE A 274 10.82 -45.08 28.65
N SER A 275 10.78 -46.22 27.96
CA SER A 275 10.29 -47.48 28.55
C SER A 275 11.24 -48.08 29.56
N GLU A 276 12.54 -47.82 29.50
CA GLU A 276 13.54 -48.31 30.48
C GLU A 276 13.73 -47.43 31.71
N LYS A 277 13.26 -46.19 31.70
CA LYS A 277 13.39 -45.28 32.83
C LYS A 277 12.24 -45.51 33.80
N ARG A 278 12.46 -46.50 34.74
CA ARG A 278 11.55 -46.70 35.90
C ARG A 278 11.40 -45.38 36.66
N LEU A 279 10.16 -45.05 36.99
CA LEU A 279 9.83 -43.93 37.85
C LEU A 279 10.41 -44.17 39.29
N PRO A 280 10.92 -43.17 39.98
CA PRO A 280 11.59 -43.33 41.29
C PRO A 280 10.67 -43.81 42.43
N PHE A 281 9.44 -44.10 42.21
CA PHE A 281 8.44 -44.47 43.24
C PHE A 281 7.65 -45.78 42.96
N GLU A 282 8.16 -46.71 42.16
CA GLU A 282 7.52 -48.02 42.06
C GLU A 282 7.84 -48.88 43.31
N PRO A 283 6.85 -49.30 44.08
CA PRO A 283 7.09 -50.17 45.28
C PRO A 283 7.61 -51.52 44.85
N ASN A 284 8.67 -51.97 45.49
CA ASN A 284 9.34 -53.24 45.26
C ASN A 284 8.45 -54.40 45.79
N ASN A 285 7.54 -54.94 44.96
CA ASN A 285 6.79 -56.16 45.31
C ASN A 285 7.63 -57.40 44.97
N LYS A 286 8.52 -57.78 45.89
CA LYS A 286 9.03 -59.15 45.99
C LYS A 286 8.10 -59.97 46.88
N LYS A 287 7.40 -60.93 46.32
CA LYS A 287 7.01 -62.19 46.92
C LYS A 287 7.41 -63.32 46.01
#